data_ad2bbf5e2282c8b136a73bfa79e505ac
#
_entry.id   ad2bbf5e2282c8b136a73bfa79e505ac
#
_cell.length_a   1.000
_cell.length_b   1.000
_cell.length_c   1.000
_cell.angle_alpha   90.00
_cell.angle_beta   90.00
_cell.angle_gamma   90.00
#
_symmetry.space_group_name_H-M   'P 1'
#
loop_
_entity.id
_entity.type
_entity.pdbx_description
1 polymer ?
#
loop_
_entity_poly.entity_id
_entity_poly.type
_entity_poly.pdbx_seq_one_letter_code
_entity_poly.pdbx_strand_id
1 'polypeptide(L)'
;MKLKDWLDGLEYELAGGSLDAEVREVSYDSRKAKAGDVFVCMAGSRVDSHRFIPQVLKAGVRVIAAERDIEEEMAASGLSEEERGAVTVLRVKDGRRALALLSAARFGYPARKLVLIGVTGTKGKTTTTHMIREILEAAGKKTGLIGTTGIVIGEEITPTQNTTPESYELHQAFAKMVEAGCEYAVMEVSSQSVKMRRVDGIYFDFGLFTNITPDHIGPDEHKDFAEYLACKTRLLSSCRQGLVNRGDSHFEEIVKNATCKLYTYEVLKETDTGRMSGEHPDFCASHIAYVSAPKFVGTEFYVNGMVNMKVRLGIPGYFNVENALAAIGMAGLLGVDVLSAAAGVMERIRVNGRMEIVHKSPRMTVLVDYAHNAVSMESLLATLRQYSPKRLVCVFGCGGNRSKDRRYSMGESGGRMADLCILTADNSRYEKVEDILEDIRKSVEKAHGAYMLIPDRREAIAYSIRNAEEGDMIAVIGKGHEDYQEVNGVRTHFLDREVIEETIEALRKEGKPC
;
A
#
# COMPACT_ATOMS: atom_id res chain seq x y z
N MET A 1 -21.39 13.00 24.12
CA MET A 1 -20.31 12.73 25.10
C MET A 1 -19.70 14.05 25.53
N LYS A 2 -19.06 14.10 26.70
CA LYS A 2 -18.35 15.32 27.12
C LYS A 2 -16.95 15.34 26.51
N LEU A 3 -16.43 16.54 26.20
CA LEU A 3 -15.10 16.72 25.60
C LEU A 3 -13.99 16.07 26.45
N LYS A 4 -14.06 16.21 27.79
CA LYS A 4 -13.09 15.59 28.70
C LYS A 4 -12.91 14.07 28.53
N ASP A 5 -13.95 13.38 28.06
CA ASP A 5 -13.92 11.93 27.85
C ASP A 5 -13.12 11.54 26.59
N TRP A 6 -12.75 12.53 25.74
CA TRP A 6 -12.03 12.32 24.48
C TRP A 6 -10.55 12.71 24.56
N LEU A 7 -10.07 13.23 25.68
CA LEU A 7 -8.74 13.83 25.81
C LEU A 7 -7.66 12.86 26.32
N ASP A 8 -7.95 11.57 26.44
CA ASP A 8 -6.98 10.57 26.89
C ASP A 8 -5.72 10.57 26.02
N GLY A 9 -4.56 10.77 26.65
CA GLY A 9 -3.27 10.83 25.98
C GLY A 9 -2.98 12.10 25.15
N LEU A 10 -3.91 13.06 25.10
CA LEU A 10 -3.71 14.34 24.42
C LEU A 10 -3.10 15.37 25.40
N GLU A 11 -1.95 15.92 25.05
CA GLU A 11 -1.38 17.07 25.73
C GLU A 11 -2.04 18.36 25.20
N TYR A 12 -2.68 19.12 26.08
CA TYR A 12 -3.37 20.36 25.73
C TYR A 12 -3.32 21.39 26.86
N GLU A 13 -3.56 22.65 26.50
CA GLU A 13 -3.88 23.74 27.39
C GLU A 13 -5.31 24.19 27.12
N LEU A 14 -6.15 24.33 28.15
CA LEU A 14 -7.48 24.92 27.99
C LEU A 14 -7.35 26.43 27.95
N ALA A 15 -7.41 27.01 26.76
CA ALA A 15 -7.29 28.45 26.52
C ALA A 15 -8.62 29.21 26.66
N GLY A 16 -9.77 28.52 26.69
CA GLY A 16 -11.09 29.09 26.87
C GLY A 16 -12.20 28.05 26.94
N GLY A 17 -13.36 28.43 27.44
CA GLY A 17 -14.54 27.57 27.51
C GLY A 17 -14.51 26.48 28.58
N SER A 18 -15.06 25.29 28.32
CA SER A 18 -15.27 24.23 29.30
C SER A 18 -15.01 22.83 28.73
N LEU A 19 -14.34 21.99 29.50
CA LEU A 19 -14.15 20.56 29.20
C LEU A 19 -15.45 19.73 29.34
N ASP A 20 -16.48 20.28 29.94
CA ASP A 20 -17.82 19.67 30.01
C ASP A 20 -18.66 19.95 28.76
N ALA A 21 -18.12 20.66 27.75
CA ALA A 21 -18.77 20.87 26.46
C ALA A 21 -19.21 19.53 25.84
N GLU A 22 -20.44 19.50 25.31
CA GLU A 22 -20.96 18.33 24.62
C GLU A 22 -20.37 18.26 23.20
N VAL A 23 -19.80 17.10 22.85
CA VAL A 23 -19.20 16.82 21.55
C VAL A 23 -19.80 15.54 20.96
N ARG A 24 -19.89 15.49 19.62
CA ARG A 24 -20.50 14.38 18.87
C ARG A 24 -19.59 13.83 17.80
N GLU A 25 -18.78 14.70 17.16
CA GLU A 25 -17.97 14.33 16.01
C GLU A 25 -16.63 15.07 16.01
N VAL A 26 -15.66 14.56 15.28
CA VAL A 26 -14.39 15.23 14.98
C VAL A 26 -14.41 15.67 13.52
N SER A 27 -14.09 16.92 13.27
CA SER A 27 -14.02 17.49 11.93
C SER A 27 -12.67 18.16 11.70
N TYR A 28 -12.08 17.95 10.53
CA TYR A 28 -10.85 18.60 10.08
C TYR A 28 -11.00 19.21 8.66
N ASP A 29 -12.18 19.06 8.07
CA ASP A 29 -12.60 19.70 6.81
C ASP A 29 -13.68 20.75 7.12
N SER A 30 -13.34 22.04 7.00
CA SER A 30 -14.23 23.15 7.30
C SER A 30 -15.54 23.15 6.51
N ARG A 31 -15.57 22.49 5.35
CA ARG A 31 -16.77 22.37 4.49
C ARG A 31 -17.79 21.38 5.06
N LYS A 32 -17.34 20.47 5.92
CA LYS A 32 -18.15 19.40 6.53
C LYS A 32 -18.48 19.67 8.01
N ALA A 33 -17.80 20.64 8.61
CA ALA A 33 -17.93 20.98 10.03
C ALA A 33 -19.35 21.43 10.40
N LYS A 34 -19.86 20.97 11.55
CA LYS A 34 -21.23 21.20 12.03
C LYS A 34 -21.25 21.49 13.53
N ALA A 35 -22.40 21.96 14.01
CA ALA A 35 -22.64 22.14 15.44
C ALA A 35 -22.48 20.79 16.20
N GLY A 36 -21.72 20.83 17.29
CA GLY A 36 -21.37 19.66 18.10
C GLY A 36 -20.07 18.96 17.68
N ASP A 37 -19.40 19.42 16.61
CA ASP A 37 -18.09 18.92 16.23
C ASP A 37 -16.97 19.53 17.08
N VAL A 38 -15.90 18.76 17.27
CA VAL A 38 -14.57 19.27 17.61
C VAL A 38 -13.85 19.54 16.29
N PHE A 39 -13.60 20.81 15.96
CA PHE A 39 -12.83 21.14 14.76
C PHE A 39 -11.35 21.18 15.09
N VAL A 40 -10.56 20.38 14.38
CA VAL A 40 -9.12 20.29 14.57
C VAL A 40 -8.41 21.10 13.51
N CYS A 41 -7.68 22.13 13.94
CA CYS A 41 -6.83 22.94 13.10
C CYS A 41 -5.45 22.30 12.92
N MET A 42 -4.93 22.39 11.70
CA MET A 42 -3.60 21.87 11.34
C MET A 42 -2.89 22.87 10.45
N ALA A 43 -1.63 23.19 10.75
CA ALA A 43 -0.76 23.93 9.87
C ALA A 43 -0.24 22.97 8.77
N GLY A 44 -0.84 23.02 7.58
CA GLY A 44 -0.41 22.23 6.44
C GLY A 44 0.62 22.96 5.57
N SER A 45 1.40 22.22 4.77
CA SER A 45 2.39 22.82 3.85
C SER A 45 1.78 23.72 2.77
N ARG A 46 0.53 23.45 2.38
CA ARG A 46 -0.20 24.21 1.33
C ARG A 46 -1.30 25.09 1.90
N VAL A 47 -1.89 24.70 3.01
CA VAL A 47 -3.05 25.37 3.60
C VAL A 47 -2.96 25.28 5.12
N ASP A 48 -3.01 26.41 5.79
CA ASP A 48 -3.22 26.51 7.24
C ASP A 48 -4.73 26.55 7.51
N SER A 49 -5.26 25.51 8.17
CA SER A 49 -6.70 25.40 8.42
C SER A 49 -7.22 26.32 9.53
N HIS A 50 -6.36 26.98 10.31
CA HIS A 50 -6.78 28.01 11.28
C HIS A 50 -7.56 29.14 10.62
N ARG A 51 -7.22 29.51 9.38
CA ARG A 51 -7.96 30.55 8.61
C ARG A 51 -9.44 30.24 8.41
N PHE A 52 -9.87 28.99 8.58
CA PHE A 52 -11.27 28.58 8.42
C PHE A 52 -12.08 28.67 9.73
N ILE A 53 -11.45 29.03 10.86
CA ILE A 53 -12.13 29.15 12.16
C ILE A 53 -13.36 30.07 12.08
N PRO A 54 -13.32 31.27 11.45
CA PRO A 54 -14.52 32.10 11.33
C PRO A 54 -15.67 31.36 10.63
N GLN A 55 -15.37 30.55 9.61
CA GLN A 55 -16.37 29.79 8.87
C GLN A 55 -17.00 28.71 9.73
N VAL A 56 -16.19 27.92 10.45
CA VAL A 56 -16.71 26.79 11.25
C VAL A 56 -17.47 27.28 12.49
N LEU A 57 -17.07 28.40 13.08
CA LEU A 57 -17.82 29.03 14.16
C LEU A 57 -19.21 29.50 13.68
N LYS A 58 -19.32 30.08 12.46
CA LYS A 58 -20.62 30.42 11.82
C LYS A 58 -21.46 29.17 11.55
N ALA A 59 -20.84 28.01 11.27
CA ALA A 59 -21.53 26.73 11.10
C ALA A 59 -21.98 26.11 12.45
N GLY A 60 -21.72 26.78 13.58
CA GLY A 60 -22.17 26.37 14.92
C GLY A 60 -21.17 25.51 15.70
N VAL A 61 -19.96 25.29 15.18
CA VAL A 61 -18.89 24.64 15.96
C VAL A 61 -18.56 25.51 17.19
N ARG A 62 -18.35 24.87 18.33
CA ARG A 62 -18.04 25.55 19.61
C ARG A 62 -16.85 24.92 20.34
N VAL A 63 -16.19 23.94 19.74
CA VAL A 63 -14.96 23.33 20.28
C VAL A 63 -13.90 23.34 19.19
N ILE A 64 -12.77 23.99 19.45
CA ILE A 64 -11.65 24.15 18.52
C ILE A 64 -10.39 23.57 19.17
N ALA A 65 -9.68 22.70 18.48
CA ALA A 65 -8.29 22.32 18.80
C ALA A 65 -7.35 23.06 17.84
N ALA A 66 -6.48 23.92 18.35
CA ALA A 66 -5.62 24.80 17.56
C ALA A 66 -4.16 24.75 18.03
N GLU A 67 -3.22 24.89 17.08
CA GLU A 67 -1.77 24.86 17.34
C GLU A 67 -1.21 26.21 17.84
N ARG A 68 -2.00 27.26 17.77
CA ARG A 68 -1.63 28.63 18.14
C ARG A 68 -2.80 29.41 18.75
N ASP A 69 -2.55 30.63 19.16
CA ASP A 69 -3.60 31.54 19.52
C ASP A 69 -4.52 31.84 18.32
N ILE A 70 -5.83 31.94 18.57
CA ILE A 70 -6.87 32.10 17.56
C ILE A 70 -7.83 33.26 17.85
N GLU A 71 -7.42 34.20 18.69
CA GLU A 71 -8.29 35.31 19.10
C GLU A 71 -8.67 36.19 17.91
N GLU A 72 -7.75 36.40 16.96
CA GLU A 72 -8.03 37.16 15.73
C GLU A 72 -9.08 36.47 14.86
N GLU A 73 -8.96 35.13 14.65
CA GLU A 73 -9.92 34.34 13.89
C GLU A 73 -11.28 34.28 14.59
N MET A 74 -11.29 34.20 15.93
CA MET A 74 -12.53 34.26 16.70
C MET A 74 -13.20 35.64 16.57
N ALA A 75 -12.45 36.73 16.63
CA ALA A 75 -12.95 38.08 16.42
C ALA A 75 -13.54 38.26 15.01
N ALA A 76 -12.89 37.70 13.99
CA ALA A 76 -13.36 37.73 12.60
C ALA A 76 -14.61 36.87 12.33
N SER A 77 -15.04 36.03 13.28
CA SER A 77 -16.21 35.15 13.13
C SER A 77 -17.55 35.90 13.08
N GLY A 78 -17.61 37.11 13.59
CA GLY A 78 -18.84 37.88 13.73
C GLY A 78 -19.72 37.44 14.92
N LEU A 79 -19.22 36.55 15.79
CA LEU A 79 -19.88 36.19 17.04
C LEU A 79 -19.78 37.34 18.05
N SER A 80 -20.80 37.49 18.91
CA SER A 80 -20.75 38.38 20.07
C SER A 80 -19.64 38.01 21.05
N GLU A 81 -19.27 38.91 21.95
CA GLU A 81 -18.27 38.63 22.97
C GLU A 81 -18.69 37.47 23.91
N GLU A 82 -19.98 37.41 24.25
CA GLU A 82 -20.56 36.32 25.04
C GLU A 82 -20.49 34.98 24.31
N GLU A 83 -20.82 34.93 23.02
CA GLU A 83 -20.74 33.74 22.18
C GLU A 83 -19.29 33.24 22.03
N ARG A 84 -18.33 34.19 21.87
CA ARG A 84 -16.89 33.84 21.82
C ARG A 84 -16.39 33.30 23.15
N GLY A 85 -16.83 33.86 24.26
CA GLY A 85 -16.54 33.36 25.60
C GLY A 85 -17.05 31.95 25.86
N ALA A 86 -18.08 31.51 25.15
CA ALA A 86 -18.61 30.15 25.21
C ALA A 86 -17.88 29.15 24.31
N VAL A 87 -16.94 29.59 23.45
CA VAL A 87 -16.14 28.68 22.60
C VAL A 87 -15.07 28.02 23.46
N THR A 88 -15.02 26.69 23.41
CA THR A 88 -13.93 25.92 24.05
C THR A 88 -12.75 25.83 23.12
N VAL A 89 -11.59 26.27 23.57
CA VAL A 89 -10.35 26.27 22.82
C VAL A 89 -9.33 25.39 23.53
N LEU A 90 -8.93 24.31 22.85
CA LEU A 90 -7.82 23.46 23.25
C LEU A 90 -6.58 23.87 22.47
N ARG A 91 -5.59 24.44 23.12
CA ARG A 91 -4.29 24.69 22.53
C ARG A 91 -3.48 23.42 22.57
N VAL A 92 -3.09 22.92 21.39
CA VAL A 92 -2.33 21.66 21.21
C VAL A 92 -0.99 21.94 20.54
N LYS A 93 0.01 21.13 20.83
CA LYS A 93 1.34 21.27 20.19
C LYS A 93 1.34 20.85 18.71
N ASP A 94 0.45 19.94 18.33
CA ASP A 94 0.40 19.33 17.00
C ASP A 94 -1.04 18.89 16.70
N GLY A 95 -1.66 19.54 15.73
CA GLY A 95 -3.05 19.31 15.36
C GLY A 95 -3.25 17.93 14.71
N ARG A 96 -2.24 17.37 14.03
CA ARG A 96 -2.34 16.03 13.44
C ARG A 96 -2.37 14.95 14.52
N ARG A 97 -1.54 15.11 15.56
CA ARG A 97 -1.59 14.23 16.73
C ARG A 97 -2.92 14.37 17.46
N ALA A 98 -3.42 15.61 17.61
CA ALA A 98 -4.73 15.85 18.21
C ALA A 98 -5.85 15.17 17.39
N LEU A 99 -5.82 15.28 16.05
CA LEU A 99 -6.76 14.59 15.17
C LEU A 99 -6.73 13.06 15.40
N ALA A 100 -5.54 12.46 15.49
CA ALA A 100 -5.41 11.02 15.70
C ALA A 100 -6.04 10.56 17.01
N LEU A 101 -5.72 11.24 18.12
CA LEU A 101 -6.19 10.86 19.45
C LEU A 101 -7.70 11.13 19.64
N LEU A 102 -8.17 12.29 19.17
CA LEU A 102 -9.60 12.62 19.22
C LEU A 102 -10.44 11.68 18.35
N SER A 103 -9.93 11.26 17.18
CA SER A 103 -10.59 10.27 16.33
C SER A 103 -10.65 8.90 17.01
N ALA A 104 -9.56 8.47 17.66
CA ALA A 104 -9.57 7.22 18.43
C ALA A 104 -10.65 7.25 19.52
N ALA A 105 -10.74 8.32 20.28
CA ALA A 105 -11.73 8.50 21.34
C ALA A 105 -13.16 8.56 20.79
N ARG A 106 -13.38 9.30 19.68
CA ARG A 106 -14.68 9.41 19.00
C ARG A 106 -15.26 8.04 18.65
N PHE A 107 -14.44 7.12 18.17
CA PHE A 107 -14.85 5.77 17.81
C PHE A 107 -14.72 4.75 18.96
N GLY A 108 -14.43 5.18 20.18
CA GLY A 108 -14.34 4.31 21.37
C GLY A 108 -13.13 3.36 21.34
N TYR A 109 -11.98 3.87 20.82
CA TYR A 109 -10.69 3.17 20.75
C TYR A 109 -10.77 1.81 20.06
N PRO A 110 -11.32 1.71 18.85
CA PRO A 110 -11.61 0.43 18.20
C PRO A 110 -10.34 -0.39 17.92
N ALA A 111 -9.20 0.27 17.71
CA ALA A 111 -7.91 -0.37 17.54
C ALA A 111 -7.52 -1.28 18.71
N ARG A 112 -7.94 -0.94 19.95
CA ARG A 112 -7.66 -1.74 21.17
C ARG A 112 -8.50 -3.03 21.25
N LYS A 113 -9.48 -3.20 20.35
CA LYS A 113 -10.40 -4.36 20.31
C LYS A 113 -10.03 -5.38 19.24
N LEU A 114 -8.97 -5.12 18.48
CA LEU A 114 -8.48 -5.94 17.38
C LEU A 114 -7.03 -6.35 17.66
N VAL A 115 -6.63 -7.51 17.18
CA VAL A 115 -5.21 -7.84 17.06
C VAL A 115 -4.68 -7.11 15.83
N LEU A 116 -3.83 -6.09 16.05
CA LEU A 116 -3.35 -5.21 14.99
C LEU A 116 -1.99 -5.66 14.46
N ILE A 117 -1.89 -5.80 13.14
CA ILE A 117 -0.67 -6.14 12.42
C ILE A 117 -0.34 -5.00 11.47
N GLY A 118 0.74 -4.26 11.75
CA GLY A 118 1.25 -3.20 10.88
C GLY A 118 2.35 -3.74 9.96
N VAL A 119 2.28 -3.45 8.67
CA VAL A 119 3.30 -3.85 7.68
C VAL A 119 3.91 -2.61 7.05
N THR A 120 5.22 -2.44 7.20
CA THR A 120 6.00 -1.36 6.57
C THR A 120 7.13 -1.89 5.70
N GLY A 121 7.73 -1.02 4.92
CA GLY A 121 8.85 -1.27 4.02
C GLY A 121 8.72 -0.46 2.74
N THR A 122 9.73 -0.49 1.88
CA THR A 122 9.65 0.18 0.58
C THR A 122 8.73 -0.58 -0.36
N LYS A 123 8.97 -1.87 -0.54
CA LYS A 123 8.21 -2.76 -1.42
C LYS A 123 7.59 -3.92 -0.62
N GLY A 124 6.64 -4.63 -1.22
CA GLY A 124 6.06 -5.85 -0.65
C GLY A 124 4.89 -5.64 0.33
N LYS A 125 4.64 -4.45 0.85
CA LYS A 125 3.58 -4.20 1.83
C LYS A 125 2.22 -4.78 1.42
N THR A 126 1.71 -4.38 0.27
CA THR A 126 0.40 -4.81 -0.25
C THR A 126 0.32 -6.32 -0.39
N THR A 127 1.31 -6.93 -1.02
CA THR A 127 1.35 -8.39 -1.21
C THR A 127 1.37 -9.12 0.12
N THR A 128 2.23 -8.67 1.05
CA THR A 128 2.37 -9.30 2.36
C THR A 128 1.11 -9.16 3.22
N THR A 129 0.46 -7.97 3.22
CA THR A 129 -0.81 -7.77 3.97
C THR A 129 -1.92 -8.66 3.44
N HIS A 130 -2.04 -8.82 2.12
CA HIS A 130 -3.00 -9.74 1.52
C HIS A 130 -2.68 -11.19 1.87
N MET A 131 -1.42 -11.61 1.80
CA MET A 131 -1.01 -12.97 2.17
C MET A 131 -1.35 -13.27 3.64
N ILE A 132 -1.04 -12.36 4.57
CA ILE A 132 -1.38 -12.53 6.00
C ILE A 132 -2.89 -12.65 6.17
N ARG A 133 -3.68 -11.76 5.55
CA ARG A 133 -5.13 -11.81 5.62
C ARG A 133 -5.67 -13.15 5.14
N GLU A 134 -5.26 -13.60 3.96
CA GLU A 134 -5.75 -14.85 3.38
C GLU A 134 -5.37 -16.09 4.22
N ILE A 135 -4.19 -16.11 4.84
CA ILE A 135 -3.81 -17.19 5.77
C ILE A 135 -4.73 -17.16 7.00
N LEU A 136 -4.97 -15.99 7.59
CA LEU A 136 -5.83 -15.84 8.77
C LEU A 136 -7.28 -16.22 8.46
N GLU A 137 -7.83 -15.75 7.35
CA GLU A 137 -9.18 -16.12 6.89
C GLU A 137 -9.30 -17.63 6.65
N ALA A 138 -8.31 -18.26 6.02
CA ALA A 138 -8.29 -19.72 5.81
C ALA A 138 -8.17 -20.51 7.11
N ALA A 139 -7.59 -19.91 8.15
CA ALA A 139 -7.55 -20.45 9.51
C ALA A 139 -8.83 -20.15 10.32
N GLY A 140 -9.87 -19.58 9.69
CA GLY A 140 -11.15 -19.23 10.33
C GLY A 140 -11.10 -17.95 11.18
N LYS A 141 -10.08 -17.10 11.00
CA LYS A 141 -9.89 -15.84 11.71
C LYS A 141 -10.38 -14.67 10.88
N LYS A 142 -11.52 -14.10 11.22
CA LYS A 142 -12.11 -12.97 10.50
C LYS A 142 -11.20 -11.75 10.58
N THR A 143 -10.72 -11.29 9.43
CA THR A 143 -9.63 -10.32 9.32
C THR A 143 -9.97 -9.16 8.39
N GLY A 144 -9.89 -7.93 8.91
CA GLY A 144 -9.96 -6.73 8.09
C GLY A 144 -8.59 -6.38 7.47
N LEU A 145 -8.60 -5.69 6.33
CA LEU A 145 -7.38 -5.20 5.68
C LEU A 145 -7.51 -3.71 5.37
N ILE A 146 -6.43 -2.95 5.57
CA ILE A 146 -6.31 -1.53 5.19
C ILE A 146 -5.03 -1.34 4.39
N GLY A 147 -5.14 -0.89 3.15
CA GLY A 147 -3.97 -0.70 2.31
C GLY A 147 -4.24 0.00 1.00
N THR A 148 -3.30 -0.13 0.09
CA THR A 148 -3.34 0.48 -1.24
C THR A 148 -4.56 0.03 -2.07
N THR A 149 -5.03 -1.19 -1.84
CA THR A 149 -6.21 -1.76 -2.51
C THR A 149 -7.54 -1.33 -1.87
N GLY A 150 -7.50 -0.52 -0.81
CA GLY A 150 -8.66 -0.05 -0.07
C GLY A 150 -8.78 -0.65 1.34
N ILE A 151 -9.95 -0.46 1.95
CA ILE A 151 -10.36 -1.08 3.21
C ILE A 151 -11.22 -2.29 2.84
N VAL A 152 -10.81 -3.49 3.26
CA VAL A 152 -11.50 -4.75 2.97
C VAL A 152 -12.08 -5.33 4.25
N ILE A 153 -13.38 -5.59 4.28
CA ILE A 153 -14.10 -6.23 5.37
C ILE A 153 -15.01 -7.32 4.77
N GLY A 154 -14.64 -8.58 4.94
CA GLY A 154 -15.28 -9.67 4.21
C GLY A 154 -15.08 -9.50 2.70
N GLU A 155 -16.19 -9.37 1.94
CA GLU A 155 -16.19 -9.13 0.49
C GLU A 155 -16.29 -7.65 0.12
N GLU A 156 -16.60 -6.77 1.08
CA GLU A 156 -16.74 -5.34 0.84
C GLU A 156 -15.38 -4.68 0.72
N ILE A 157 -15.17 -3.91 -0.35
CA ILE A 157 -13.97 -3.10 -0.59
C ILE A 157 -14.38 -1.63 -0.67
N THR A 158 -13.91 -0.84 0.26
CA THR A 158 -14.08 0.63 0.26
C THR A 158 -12.78 1.27 -0.24
N PRO A 159 -12.77 1.97 -1.40
CA PRO A 159 -11.58 2.64 -1.91
C PRO A 159 -11.02 3.70 -0.94
N THR A 160 -9.71 3.87 -0.94
CA THR A 160 -9.01 4.88 -0.14
C THR A 160 -8.17 5.81 -1.03
N GLN A 161 -7.99 7.06 -0.61
CA GLN A 161 -7.13 8.00 -1.33
C GLN A 161 -5.64 7.77 -1.07
N ASN A 162 -5.31 7.20 0.08
CA ASN A 162 -3.96 6.95 0.53
C ASN A 162 -3.82 5.49 0.95
N THR A 163 -2.63 4.91 0.77
CA THR A 163 -2.28 3.57 1.27
C THR A 163 -2.62 3.39 2.76
N THR A 164 -2.36 4.42 3.56
CA THR A 164 -2.79 4.50 4.95
C THR A 164 -3.69 5.73 5.07
N PRO A 165 -4.99 5.59 5.35
CA PRO A 165 -5.95 6.70 5.45
C PRO A 165 -5.57 7.76 6.50
N GLU A 166 -6.25 8.92 6.50
CA GLU A 166 -6.14 9.89 7.60
C GLU A 166 -6.68 9.26 8.89
N SER A 167 -6.29 9.82 10.01
CA SER A 167 -6.59 9.25 11.34
C SER A 167 -8.09 9.01 11.56
N TYR A 168 -8.92 9.94 11.11
CA TYR A 168 -10.37 9.80 11.27
C TYR A 168 -10.92 8.59 10.51
N GLU A 169 -10.61 8.49 9.21
CA GLU A 169 -11.04 7.38 8.36
C GLU A 169 -10.43 6.05 8.82
N LEU A 170 -9.21 6.08 9.37
CA LEU A 170 -8.54 4.91 9.90
C LEU A 170 -9.28 4.35 11.12
N HIS A 171 -9.62 5.20 12.11
CA HIS A 171 -10.39 4.76 13.29
C HIS A 171 -11.83 4.39 12.94
N GLN A 172 -12.45 5.05 11.96
CA GLN A 172 -13.74 4.65 11.41
C GLN A 172 -13.68 3.25 10.80
N ALA A 173 -12.63 2.94 10.04
CA ALA A 173 -12.43 1.61 9.47
C ALA A 173 -12.29 0.53 10.56
N PHE A 174 -11.48 0.78 11.59
CA PHE A 174 -11.38 -0.15 12.73
C PHE A 174 -12.71 -0.35 13.45
N ALA A 175 -13.50 0.72 13.62
CA ALA A 175 -14.84 0.59 14.23
C ALA A 175 -15.75 -0.32 13.39
N LYS A 176 -15.77 -0.14 12.07
CA LYS A 176 -16.51 -1.01 11.15
C LYS A 176 -16.02 -2.46 11.20
N MET A 177 -14.70 -2.70 11.31
CA MET A 177 -14.15 -4.04 11.46
C MET A 177 -14.63 -4.71 12.75
N VAL A 178 -14.62 -3.98 13.87
CA VAL A 178 -15.15 -4.47 15.16
C VAL A 178 -16.66 -4.79 15.05
N GLU A 179 -17.45 -3.90 14.47
CA GLU A 179 -18.87 -4.11 14.23
C GLU A 179 -19.15 -5.33 13.34
N ALA A 180 -18.31 -5.55 12.33
CA ALA A 180 -18.38 -6.71 11.48
C ALA A 180 -17.89 -8.01 12.14
N GLY A 181 -17.37 -7.95 13.38
CA GLY A 181 -16.86 -9.11 14.12
C GLY A 181 -15.49 -9.58 13.67
N CYS A 182 -14.64 -8.70 13.10
CA CYS A 182 -13.25 -9.02 12.87
C CYS A 182 -12.50 -9.20 14.20
N GLU A 183 -11.63 -10.21 14.27
CA GLU A 183 -10.70 -10.44 15.38
C GLU A 183 -9.35 -9.75 15.10
N TYR A 184 -8.99 -9.64 13.83
CA TYR A 184 -7.69 -9.13 13.35
C TYR A 184 -7.88 -7.97 12.38
N ALA A 185 -6.91 -7.06 12.37
CA ALA A 185 -6.75 -6.08 11.31
C ALA A 185 -5.29 -6.05 10.84
N VAL A 186 -5.09 -6.23 9.54
CA VAL A 186 -3.78 -6.13 8.89
C VAL A 186 -3.75 -4.83 8.11
N MET A 187 -2.71 -3.99 8.30
CA MET A 187 -2.65 -2.73 7.59
C MET A 187 -1.27 -2.39 7.05
N GLU A 188 -1.25 -1.73 5.91
CA GLU A 188 -0.05 -1.09 5.40
C GLU A 188 0.23 0.19 6.20
N VAL A 189 1.45 0.31 6.74
CA VAL A 189 1.94 1.52 7.43
C VAL A 189 2.96 2.20 6.53
N SER A 190 2.52 3.23 5.79
CA SER A 190 3.40 4.00 4.93
C SER A 190 4.29 4.95 5.74
N SER A 191 5.49 5.27 5.24
CA SER A 191 6.37 6.25 5.89
C SER A 191 5.69 7.63 6.00
N GLN A 192 4.91 7.99 4.98
CA GLN A 192 4.16 9.23 4.97
C GLN A 192 3.06 9.27 6.05
N SER A 193 2.42 8.12 6.36
CA SER A 193 1.42 8.07 7.44
C SER A 193 2.05 8.32 8.81
N VAL A 194 3.28 7.87 9.02
CA VAL A 194 4.05 8.12 10.23
C VAL A 194 4.48 9.59 10.29
N LYS A 195 5.04 10.14 9.20
CA LYS A 195 5.41 11.55 9.09
C LYS A 195 4.23 12.48 9.36
N MET A 196 3.06 12.13 8.82
CA MET A 196 1.80 12.88 8.96
C MET A 196 0.99 12.48 10.19
N ARG A 197 1.57 11.71 11.12
CA ARG A 197 0.98 11.28 12.41
C ARG A 197 -0.36 10.56 12.30
N ARG A 198 -0.69 9.97 11.16
CA ARG A 198 -1.97 9.28 10.93
C ARG A 198 -2.17 8.07 11.82
N VAL A 199 -1.08 7.46 12.28
CA VAL A 199 -1.05 6.29 13.15
C VAL A 199 -0.66 6.60 14.59
N ASP A 200 -0.57 7.88 14.97
CA ASP A 200 -0.27 8.27 16.35
C ASP A 200 -1.38 7.78 17.29
N GLY A 201 -0.99 7.27 18.47
CA GLY A 201 -1.91 6.69 19.45
C GLY A 201 -2.30 5.24 19.16
N ILE A 202 -1.91 4.67 18.01
CA ILE A 202 -2.08 3.25 17.72
C ILE A 202 -0.85 2.49 18.22
N TYR A 203 -1.07 1.43 18.99
CA TYR A 203 -0.06 0.47 19.39
C TYR A 203 -0.39 -0.88 18.76
N PHE A 204 0.53 -1.38 17.94
CA PHE A 204 0.35 -2.63 17.21
C PHE A 204 0.71 -3.84 18.07
N ASP A 205 -0.01 -4.94 17.92
CA ASP A 205 0.41 -6.22 18.50
C ASP A 205 1.65 -6.75 17.76
N PHE A 206 1.66 -6.57 16.43
CA PHE A 206 2.76 -7.01 15.59
C PHE A 206 3.13 -5.93 14.56
N GLY A 207 4.44 -5.72 14.41
CA GLY A 207 5.03 -4.90 13.35
C GLY A 207 5.85 -5.76 12.41
N LEU A 208 5.66 -5.62 11.10
CA LEU A 208 6.45 -6.31 10.09
C LEU A 208 7.20 -5.31 9.22
N PHE A 209 8.51 -5.51 9.08
CA PHE A 209 9.38 -4.70 8.24
C PHE A 209 9.90 -5.53 7.07
N THR A 210 9.48 -5.21 5.83
CA THR A 210 9.82 -6.03 4.66
C THR A 210 11.21 -5.73 4.10
N ASN A 211 11.47 -4.47 3.75
CA ASN A 211 12.75 -4.02 3.16
C ASN A 211 12.82 -2.50 3.14
N ILE A 212 14.01 -1.95 2.90
CA ILE A 212 14.19 -0.53 2.65
C ILE A 212 15.20 -0.27 1.54
N THR A 213 14.82 0.61 0.61
CA THR A 213 15.68 1.20 -0.42
C THR A 213 15.32 2.67 -0.59
N PRO A 214 16.21 3.54 -1.07
CA PRO A 214 15.88 4.94 -1.32
C PRO A 214 14.65 5.07 -2.22
N ASP A 215 13.60 5.69 -1.67
CA ASP A 215 12.33 5.97 -2.36
C ASP A 215 11.62 7.11 -1.60
N HIS A 216 10.66 7.77 -2.21
CA HIS A 216 9.89 8.84 -1.57
C HIS A 216 10.75 9.98 -0.97
N ILE A 217 11.82 10.39 -1.67
CA ILE A 217 12.68 11.52 -1.30
C ILE A 217 12.42 12.66 -2.27
N GLY A 218 11.92 13.79 -1.78
CA GLY A 218 11.57 14.94 -2.62
C GLY A 218 10.90 16.07 -1.84
N PRO A 219 10.59 17.20 -2.51
CA PRO A 219 10.06 18.41 -1.84
C PRO A 219 8.78 18.20 -1.03
N ASP A 220 7.86 17.35 -1.54
CA ASP A 220 6.56 17.05 -0.90
C ASP A 220 6.58 15.70 -0.14
N GLU A 221 7.74 15.05 -0.04
CA GLU A 221 7.92 13.73 0.56
C GLU A 221 8.92 13.81 1.74
N HIS A 222 9.86 12.86 1.84
CA HIS A 222 10.92 12.91 2.84
C HIS A 222 12.09 13.78 2.34
N LYS A 223 12.74 14.50 3.27
CA LYS A 223 13.89 15.37 2.94
C LYS A 223 15.11 14.56 2.49
N ASP A 224 15.29 13.38 3.11
CA ASP A 224 16.42 12.48 2.87
C ASP A 224 16.09 11.04 3.27
N PHE A 225 17.02 10.12 2.98
CA PHE A 225 16.88 8.71 3.33
C PHE A 225 16.84 8.48 4.84
N ALA A 226 17.52 9.28 5.64
CA ALA A 226 17.55 9.13 7.09
C ALA A 226 16.16 9.41 7.70
N GLU A 227 15.46 10.46 7.25
CA GLU A 227 14.07 10.71 7.65
C GLU A 227 13.13 9.60 7.19
N TYR A 228 13.30 9.11 5.97
CA TYR A 228 12.51 8.01 5.42
C TYR A 228 12.65 6.73 6.25
N LEU A 229 13.89 6.34 6.57
CA LEU A 229 14.21 5.21 7.43
C LEU A 229 13.64 5.40 8.84
N ALA A 230 13.85 6.58 9.45
CA ALA A 230 13.36 6.89 10.79
C ALA A 230 11.83 6.79 10.89
N CYS A 231 11.10 7.26 9.86
CA CYS A 231 9.65 7.11 9.82
C CYS A 231 9.21 5.65 9.78
N LYS A 232 9.87 4.80 8.97
CA LYS A 232 9.48 3.39 8.88
C LYS A 232 9.84 2.59 10.14
N THR A 233 11.02 2.80 10.70
CA THR A 233 11.49 2.09 11.89
C THR A 233 10.67 2.41 13.14
N ARG A 234 9.91 3.53 13.13
CA ARG A 234 8.99 3.88 14.22
C ARG A 234 7.94 2.81 14.48
N LEU A 235 7.57 1.99 13.49
CA LEU A 235 6.67 0.86 13.71
C LEU A 235 7.23 -0.11 14.77
N LEU A 236 8.55 -0.37 14.75
CA LEU A 236 9.21 -1.29 15.70
C LEU A 236 9.32 -0.73 17.12
N SER A 237 9.10 0.56 17.31
CA SER A 237 8.95 1.18 18.64
C SER A 237 7.48 1.40 19.04
N SER A 238 6.53 1.08 18.14
CA SER A 238 5.08 1.22 18.36
C SER A 238 4.36 -0.12 18.27
N CYS A 239 5.08 -1.25 18.43
CA CYS A 239 4.49 -2.59 18.44
C CYS A 239 5.03 -3.42 19.61
N ARG A 240 4.31 -4.50 19.94
CA ARG A 240 4.72 -5.44 20.99
C ARG A 240 5.75 -6.44 20.50
N GLN A 241 5.60 -6.93 19.27
CA GLN A 241 6.50 -7.88 18.62
C GLN A 241 6.79 -7.42 17.19
N GLY A 242 8.05 -7.52 16.76
CA GLY A 242 8.50 -7.14 15.43
C GLY A 242 9.05 -8.34 14.65
N LEU A 243 8.68 -8.46 13.37
CA LEU A 243 9.28 -9.41 12.42
C LEU A 243 10.02 -8.64 11.33
N VAL A 244 11.32 -8.86 11.19
CA VAL A 244 12.21 -8.04 10.35
C VAL A 244 12.98 -8.91 9.36
N ASN A 245 13.10 -8.43 8.12
CA ASN A 245 13.93 -9.06 7.10
C ASN A 245 15.42 -8.88 7.43
N ARG A 246 16.07 -9.96 7.84
CA ARG A 246 17.51 -9.97 8.15
C ARG A 246 18.38 -9.87 6.89
N GLY A 247 17.84 -10.25 5.74
CA GLY A 247 18.52 -10.16 4.44
C GLY A 247 18.59 -8.73 3.87
N ASP A 248 17.94 -7.74 4.50
CA ASP A 248 18.03 -6.34 4.07
C ASP A 248 19.40 -5.75 4.43
N SER A 249 19.99 -5.02 3.49
CA SER A 249 21.32 -4.41 3.65
C SER A 249 21.39 -3.37 4.77
N HIS A 250 20.24 -2.84 5.22
CA HIS A 250 20.13 -1.86 6.31
C HIS A 250 19.56 -2.49 7.59
N PHE A 251 19.68 -3.81 7.75
CA PHE A 251 19.10 -4.52 8.89
C PHE A 251 19.50 -3.90 10.24
N GLU A 252 20.79 -3.61 10.43
CA GLU A 252 21.30 -3.04 11.69
C GLU A 252 20.70 -1.66 11.98
N GLU A 253 20.53 -0.82 10.96
CA GLU A 253 19.89 0.47 11.11
C GLU A 253 18.40 0.35 11.39
N ILE A 254 17.72 -0.64 10.79
CA ILE A 254 16.30 -0.91 10.99
C ILE A 254 16.02 -1.29 12.43
N VAL A 255 16.83 -2.16 13.02
CA VAL A 255 16.59 -2.69 14.38
C VAL A 255 17.18 -1.81 15.50
N LYS A 256 18.05 -0.87 15.17
CA LYS A 256 18.83 -0.05 16.11
C LYS A 256 17.99 0.58 17.25
N ASN A 257 16.79 1.06 16.92
CA ASN A 257 15.91 1.76 17.87
C ASN A 257 14.63 0.96 18.16
N ALA A 258 14.60 -0.32 17.84
CA ALA A 258 13.47 -1.18 18.15
C ALA A 258 13.34 -1.37 19.67
N THR A 259 12.12 -1.25 20.19
CA THR A 259 11.82 -1.47 21.62
C THR A 259 10.95 -2.71 21.84
N CYS A 260 10.50 -3.33 20.75
CA CYS A 260 9.69 -4.54 20.77
C CYS A 260 10.55 -5.81 20.85
N LYS A 261 9.93 -6.95 21.16
CA LYS A 261 10.56 -8.25 20.97
C LYS A 261 10.73 -8.52 19.48
N LEU A 262 11.98 -8.72 19.03
CA LEU A 262 12.29 -8.94 17.62
C LEU A 262 12.34 -10.42 17.27
N TYR A 263 11.84 -10.70 16.08
CA TYR A 263 12.00 -11.93 15.33
C TYR A 263 12.50 -11.59 13.94
N THR A 264 13.18 -12.54 13.30
CA THR A 264 13.85 -12.33 12.03
C THR A 264 13.42 -13.36 10.98
N TYR A 265 13.41 -12.94 9.71
CA TYR A 265 13.26 -13.85 8.59
C TYR A 265 14.28 -13.52 7.50
N GLU A 266 14.69 -14.52 6.73
CA GLU A 266 15.67 -14.37 5.65
C GLU A 266 15.48 -15.44 4.58
N VAL A 267 15.63 -15.06 3.31
CA VAL A 267 15.73 -16.00 2.20
C VAL A 267 17.21 -16.36 1.99
N LEU A 268 17.58 -17.60 2.26
CA LEU A 268 18.95 -18.08 2.17
C LEU A 268 19.35 -18.31 0.72
N LYS A 269 20.55 -17.86 0.33
CA LYS A 269 21.15 -18.18 -0.96
C LYS A 269 21.82 -19.56 -0.88
N GLU A 270 21.89 -20.29 -2.00
CA GLU A 270 22.56 -21.60 -2.05
C GLU A 270 24.03 -21.55 -1.60
N THR A 271 24.68 -20.38 -1.76
CA THR A 271 26.05 -20.13 -1.29
C THR A 271 26.18 -20.02 0.22
N ASP A 272 25.08 -19.83 0.94
CA ASP A 272 25.07 -19.60 2.40
C ASP A 272 25.02 -20.90 3.22
N THR A 273 25.02 -22.07 2.58
CA THR A 273 25.00 -23.38 3.24
C THR A 273 26.21 -23.66 4.14
N GLY A 274 27.24 -22.78 4.13
CA GLY A 274 28.44 -22.83 4.98
C GLY A 274 28.40 -21.88 6.20
N ARG A 275 27.37 -21.04 6.39
CA ARG A 275 27.21 -20.17 7.58
C ARG A 275 26.75 -20.95 8.81
N MET A 276 27.59 -21.92 9.27
CA MET A 276 27.35 -22.66 10.52
C MET A 276 27.77 -21.90 11.81
N SER A 277 28.13 -20.62 11.73
CA SER A 277 28.67 -19.89 12.88
C SER A 277 28.01 -18.51 13.09
N GLY A 278 26.68 -18.44 13.06
CA GLY A 278 25.93 -17.24 13.38
C GLY A 278 24.52 -17.60 13.86
N GLU A 279 23.86 -16.69 14.56
CA GLU A 279 22.46 -16.85 14.92
C GLU A 279 21.61 -17.07 13.66
N HIS A 280 20.88 -18.18 13.61
CA HIS A 280 19.96 -18.49 12.53
C HIS A 280 18.74 -17.55 12.62
N PRO A 281 18.17 -17.10 11.47
CA PRO A 281 16.92 -16.38 11.51
C PRO A 281 15.79 -17.29 12.06
N ASP A 282 14.81 -16.69 12.73
CA ASP A 282 13.67 -17.43 13.30
C ASP A 282 12.86 -18.16 12.21
N PHE A 283 12.82 -17.58 11.01
CA PHE A 283 12.21 -18.17 9.81
C PHE A 283 13.16 -18.01 8.63
N CYS A 284 13.41 -19.06 7.88
CA CYS A 284 14.18 -18.96 6.65
C CYS A 284 13.54 -19.74 5.50
N ALA A 285 13.72 -19.21 4.28
CA ALA A 285 13.37 -19.91 3.04
C ALA A 285 14.63 -20.39 2.33
N SER A 286 14.56 -21.58 1.73
CA SER A 286 15.68 -22.21 1.01
C SER A 286 15.17 -23.06 -0.16
N HIS A 287 16.10 -23.52 -1.03
CA HIS A 287 15.80 -24.40 -2.18
C HIS A 287 14.70 -23.83 -3.08
N ILE A 288 14.90 -22.60 -3.55
CA ILE A 288 13.93 -21.88 -4.38
C ILE A 288 13.98 -22.42 -5.81
N ALA A 289 12.85 -22.91 -6.30
CA ALA A 289 12.67 -23.39 -7.66
C ALA A 289 11.58 -22.58 -8.40
N TYR A 290 11.91 -22.07 -9.57
CA TYR A 290 10.95 -21.40 -10.45
C TYR A 290 10.20 -22.44 -11.28
N VAL A 291 8.88 -22.47 -11.17
CA VAL A 291 8.04 -23.52 -11.78
C VAL A 291 7.12 -22.92 -12.82
N SER A 292 7.23 -23.40 -14.07
CA SER A 292 6.27 -23.12 -15.14
C SER A 292 5.71 -24.45 -15.66
N ALA A 293 4.47 -24.74 -15.29
CA ALA A 293 3.73 -25.93 -15.68
C ALA A 293 2.46 -25.53 -16.46
N PRO A 294 1.77 -26.45 -17.17
CA PRO A 294 0.61 -26.11 -18.00
C PRO A 294 -0.50 -25.30 -17.30
N LYS A 295 -0.67 -25.49 -16.01
CA LYS A 295 -1.72 -24.81 -15.22
C LYS A 295 -1.17 -24.00 -14.04
N PHE A 296 0.15 -23.85 -13.93
CA PHE A 296 0.78 -23.19 -12.80
C PHE A 296 2.04 -22.42 -13.23
N VAL A 297 2.14 -21.19 -12.79
CA VAL A 297 3.37 -20.40 -12.80
C VAL A 297 3.58 -19.85 -11.40
N GLY A 298 4.75 -20.11 -10.83
CA GLY A 298 5.04 -19.70 -9.46
C GLY A 298 6.37 -20.22 -8.97
N THR A 299 6.53 -20.31 -7.66
CA THR A 299 7.80 -20.66 -7.02
C THR A 299 7.56 -21.74 -5.97
N GLU A 300 8.42 -22.76 -5.91
CA GLU A 300 8.46 -23.74 -4.83
C GLU A 300 9.68 -23.47 -3.95
N PHE A 301 9.53 -23.61 -2.63
CA PHE A 301 10.60 -23.44 -1.66
C PHE A 301 10.29 -24.15 -0.33
N TYR A 302 11.30 -24.27 0.52
CA TYR A 302 11.13 -24.78 1.88
C TYR A 302 11.23 -23.64 2.88
N VAL A 303 10.31 -23.59 3.84
CA VAL A 303 10.40 -22.76 5.05
C VAL A 303 10.94 -23.62 6.17
N ASN A 304 11.90 -23.10 6.93
CA ASN A 304 12.51 -23.74 8.08
C ASN A 304 12.64 -22.75 9.24
N GLY A 305 12.82 -23.26 10.46
CA GLY A 305 12.92 -22.49 11.70
C GLY A 305 11.73 -22.76 12.62
N MET A 306 11.06 -21.72 13.09
CA MET A 306 9.88 -21.89 13.96
C MET A 306 8.71 -22.59 13.24
N VAL A 307 8.68 -22.55 11.91
CA VAL A 307 7.75 -23.29 11.05
C VAL A 307 8.56 -24.09 10.03
N ASN A 308 8.16 -25.34 9.79
CA ASN A 308 8.81 -26.21 8.80
C ASN A 308 7.77 -26.72 7.81
N MET A 309 7.88 -26.28 6.53
CA MET A 309 6.95 -26.69 5.48
C MET A 309 7.51 -26.50 4.07
N LYS A 310 7.03 -27.28 3.11
CA LYS A 310 7.21 -27.01 1.68
C LYS A 310 6.09 -26.06 1.25
N VAL A 311 6.45 -24.99 0.55
CA VAL A 311 5.51 -23.99 0.03
C VAL A 311 5.52 -24.04 -1.49
N ARG A 312 4.32 -23.98 -2.07
CA ARG A 312 4.08 -23.74 -3.49
C ARG A 312 3.34 -22.42 -3.62
N LEU A 313 4.01 -21.41 -4.18
CA LEU A 313 3.53 -20.05 -4.25
C LEU A 313 3.05 -19.71 -5.66
N GLY A 314 1.77 -19.37 -5.81
CA GLY A 314 1.14 -19.05 -7.10
C GLY A 314 1.36 -17.63 -7.61
N ILE A 315 2.18 -16.83 -6.93
CA ILE A 315 2.66 -15.53 -7.40
C ILE A 315 4.14 -15.67 -7.76
N PRO A 316 4.55 -15.36 -9.00
CA PRO A 316 5.94 -15.49 -9.43
C PRO A 316 6.89 -14.55 -8.70
N GLY A 317 8.17 -14.94 -8.61
CA GLY A 317 9.28 -14.05 -8.26
C GLY A 317 9.89 -14.25 -6.88
N TYR A 318 11.22 -14.04 -6.83
CA TYR A 318 12.03 -14.14 -5.62
C TYR A 318 11.52 -13.22 -4.50
N PHE A 319 11.20 -11.96 -4.82
CA PHE A 319 10.67 -11.01 -3.84
C PHE A 319 9.30 -11.45 -3.28
N ASN A 320 8.53 -12.27 -4.01
CA ASN A 320 7.30 -12.86 -3.49
C ASN A 320 7.57 -14.06 -2.57
N VAL A 321 8.72 -14.72 -2.69
CA VAL A 321 9.18 -15.68 -1.67
C VAL A 321 9.46 -14.95 -0.36
N GLU A 322 10.12 -13.78 -0.39
CA GLU A 322 10.33 -12.94 0.80
C GLU A 322 9.00 -12.49 1.42
N ASN A 323 8.05 -12.02 0.61
CA ASN A 323 6.72 -11.63 1.07
C ASN A 323 5.95 -12.81 1.69
N ALA A 324 6.00 -13.98 1.06
CA ALA A 324 5.35 -15.20 1.55
C ALA A 324 5.98 -15.71 2.85
N LEU A 325 7.31 -15.70 2.94
CA LEU A 325 8.04 -16.07 4.15
C LEU A 325 7.68 -15.13 5.32
N ALA A 326 7.62 -13.84 5.06
CA ALA A 326 7.19 -12.84 6.04
C ALA A 326 5.74 -13.10 6.52
N ALA A 327 4.82 -13.41 5.60
CA ALA A 327 3.42 -13.70 5.93
C ALA A 327 3.27 -15.00 6.72
N ILE A 328 3.99 -16.06 6.34
CA ILE A 328 4.02 -17.34 7.04
C ILE A 328 4.64 -17.18 8.43
N GLY A 329 5.76 -16.44 8.52
CA GLY A 329 6.40 -16.13 9.80
C GLY A 329 5.45 -15.37 10.74
N MET A 330 4.77 -14.34 10.22
CA MET A 330 3.77 -13.58 10.99
C MET A 330 2.63 -14.47 11.49
N ALA A 331 2.06 -15.32 10.64
CA ALA A 331 1.02 -16.26 11.03
C ALA A 331 1.51 -17.27 12.08
N GLY A 332 2.75 -17.72 11.98
CA GLY A 332 3.40 -18.57 12.99
C GLY A 332 3.50 -17.88 14.35
N LEU A 333 3.88 -16.59 14.38
CA LEU A 333 3.94 -15.78 15.61
C LEU A 333 2.55 -15.54 16.22
N LEU A 334 1.51 -15.51 15.41
CA LEU A 334 0.12 -15.39 15.85
C LEU A 334 -0.44 -16.69 16.44
N GLY A 335 0.29 -17.82 16.33
CA GLY A 335 -0.14 -19.10 16.83
C GLY A 335 -1.26 -19.75 16.01
N VAL A 336 -1.47 -19.30 14.77
CA VAL A 336 -2.41 -19.91 13.82
C VAL A 336 -1.81 -21.21 13.28
N ASP A 337 -2.63 -22.21 12.99
CA ASP A 337 -2.18 -23.43 12.29
C ASP A 337 -1.78 -23.09 10.84
N VAL A 338 -0.50 -22.76 10.70
CA VAL A 338 0.08 -22.28 9.44
C VAL A 338 0.23 -23.40 8.41
N LEU A 339 0.43 -24.62 8.87
CA LEU A 339 0.77 -25.74 7.98
C LEU A 339 -0.38 -26.10 7.05
N SER A 340 -1.60 -26.13 7.57
CA SER A 340 -2.78 -26.41 6.76
C SER A 340 -3.31 -25.16 6.05
N ALA A 341 -3.36 -24.00 6.74
CA ALA A 341 -3.90 -22.77 6.17
C ALA A 341 -2.99 -22.19 5.07
N ALA A 342 -1.68 -22.01 5.35
CA ALA A 342 -0.76 -21.38 4.40
C ALA A 342 -0.53 -22.22 3.14
N ALA A 343 -0.40 -23.54 3.24
CA ALA A 343 -0.14 -24.41 2.07
C ALA A 343 -1.24 -24.26 1.00
N GLY A 344 -2.50 -24.31 1.42
CA GLY A 344 -3.63 -24.18 0.50
C GLY A 344 -3.82 -22.77 -0.06
N VAL A 345 -3.48 -21.74 0.74
CA VAL A 345 -3.61 -20.34 0.35
C VAL A 345 -2.50 -19.94 -0.61
N MET A 346 -1.25 -20.23 -0.30
CA MET A 346 -0.09 -19.77 -1.08
C MET A 346 -0.12 -20.24 -2.53
N GLU A 347 -0.59 -21.45 -2.82
CA GLU A 347 -0.71 -21.93 -4.20
C GLU A 347 -1.77 -21.17 -5.00
N ARG A 348 -2.84 -20.75 -4.35
CA ARG A 348 -4.00 -20.10 -5.00
C ARG A 348 -4.05 -18.60 -4.85
N ILE A 349 -3.14 -18.03 -4.05
CA ILE A 349 -3.16 -16.60 -3.74
C ILE A 349 -3.08 -15.77 -5.01
N ARG A 350 -3.88 -14.70 -5.03
CA ARG A 350 -3.85 -13.65 -6.04
C ARG A 350 -3.89 -12.31 -5.31
N VAL A 351 -3.09 -11.39 -5.78
CA VAL A 351 -3.11 -10.01 -5.30
C VAL A 351 -3.33 -9.11 -6.50
N ASN A 352 -4.46 -8.43 -6.52
CA ASN A 352 -4.87 -7.61 -7.67
C ASN A 352 -3.76 -6.66 -8.10
N GLY A 353 -3.35 -6.77 -9.38
CA GLY A 353 -2.31 -5.94 -9.97
C GLY A 353 -0.90 -6.11 -9.39
N ARG A 354 -0.59 -7.25 -8.77
CA ARG A 354 0.74 -7.58 -8.23
C ARG A 354 1.19 -8.95 -8.75
N MET A 355 1.95 -8.99 -9.84
CA MET A 355 2.34 -10.24 -10.52
C MET A 355 1.13 -11.17 -10.71
N GLU A 356 -0.03 -10.58 -10.97
CA GLU A 356 -1.31 -11.27 -11.06
C GLU A 356 -1.40 -12.06 -12.36
N ILE A 357 -1.31 -13.39 -12.28
CA ILE A 357 -1.52 -14.26 -13.44
C ILE A 357 -3.02 -14.28 -13.76
N VAL A 358 -3.40 -13.59 -14.82
CA VAL A 358 -4.80 -13.52 -15.31
C VAL A 358 -5.12 -14.70 -16.21
N HIS A 359 -4.17 -15.11 -17.05
CA HIS A 359 -4.34 -16.24 -17.96
C HIS A 359 -3.08 -17.09 -18.04
N LYS A 360 -3.29 -18.43 -18.09
CA LYS A 360 -2.22 -19.40 -18.31
C LYS A 360 -2.71 -20.53 -19.21
N SER A 361 -1.98 -20.75 -20.29
CA SER A 361 -2.16 -21.86 -21.22
C SER A 361 -0.78 -22.32 -21.75
N PRO A 362 -0.71 -23.41 -22.53
CA PRO A 362 0.54 -23.77 -23.22
C PRO A 362 1.02 -22.70 -24.19
N ARG A 363 0.08 -21.96 -24.80
CA ARG A 363 0.40 -20.90 -25.76
C ARG A 363 1.01 -19.69 -25.07
N MET A 364 0.41 -19.21 -23.96
CA MET A 364 0.84 -17.97 -23.33
C MET A 364 0.53 -17.92 -21.84
N THR A 365 1.30 -17.07 -21.15
CA THR A 365 0.99 -16.58 -19.81
C THR A 365 0.76 -15.09 -19.88
N VAL A 366 -0.37 -14.59 -19.39
CA VAL A 366 -0.66 -13.16 -19.32
C VAL A 366 -0.78 -12.73 -17.87
N LEU A 367 -0.05 -11.71 -17.49
CA LEU A 367 -0.05 -11.16 -16.13
C LEU A 367 -0.19 -9.64 -16.11
N VAL A 368 -0.71 -9.14 -14.98
CA VAL A 368 -0.85 -7.72 -14.68
C VAL A 368 0.02 -7.35 -13.50
N ASP A 369 0.72 -6.20 -13.59
CA ASP A 369 1.52 -5.67 -12.48
C ASP A 369 1.48 -4.14 -12.39
N TYR A 370 1.69 -3.62 -11.18
CA TYR A 370 1.72 -2.18 -10.89
C TYR A 370 3.09 -1.52 -11.15
N ALA A 371 4.06 -2.21 -11.72
CA ALA A 371 5.37 -1.65 -12.04
C ALA A 371 5.22 -0.41 -12.94
N HIS A 372 5.51 0.77 -12.41
CA HIS A 372 5.29 2.06 -13.04
C HIS A 372 6.54 2.97 -13.03
N ASN A 373 7.71 2.39 -12.74
CA ASN A 373 9.03 3.02 -12.83
C ASN A 373 10.08 2.00 -13.28
N ALA A 374 11.25 2.46 -13.72
CA ALA A 374 12.30 1.62 -14.28
C ALA A 374 12.74 0.50 -13.32
N VAL A 375 13.00 0.81 -12.06
CA VAL A 375 13.47 -0.17 -11.06
C VAL A 375 12.46 -1.30 -10.86
N SER A 376 11.18 -0.97 -10.76
CA SER A 376 10.12 -1.98 -10.61
C SER A 376 9.95 -2.80 -11.89
N MET A 377 10.05 -2.17 -13.06
CA MET A 377 9.95 -2.83 -14.36
C MET A 377 11.13 -3.79 -14.57
N GLU A 378 12.35 -3.37 -14.27
CA GLU A 378 13.55 -4.22 -14.37
C GLU A 378 13.45 -5.44 -13.46
N SER A 379 13.05 -5.24 -12.21
CA SER A 379 12.83 -6.32 -11.25
C SER A 379 11.78 -7.32 -11.74
N LEU A 380 10.67 -6.82 -12.30
CA LEU A 380 9.61 -7.63 -12.88
C LEU A 380 10.13 -8.44 -14.08
N LEU A 381 10.71 -7.78 -15.09
CA LEU A 381 11.16 -8.43 -16.31
C LEU A 381 12.30 -9.46 -16.03
N ALA A 382 13.23 -9.12 -15.13
CA ALA A 382 14.26 -10.06 -14.68
C ALA A 382 13.66 -11.30 -14.01
N THR A 383 12.63 -11.09 -13.19
CA THR A 383 11.89 -12.19 -12.55
C THR A 383 11.20 -13.08 -13.58
N LEU A 384 10.53 -12.50 -14.57
CA LEU A 384 9.82 -13.26 -15.61
C LEU A 384 10.78 -14.08 -16.49
N ARG A 385 11.99 -13.59 -16.72
CA ARG A 385 13.05 -14.33 -17.42
C ARG A 385 13.48 -15.61 -16.72
N GLN A 386 13.35 -15.69 -15.38
CA GLN A 386 13.65 -16.93 -14.63
C GLN A 386 12.73 -18.10 -14.99
N TYR A 387 11.57 -17.82 -15.58
CA TYR A 387 10.61 -18.82 -16.06
C TYR A 387 10.89 -19.28 -17.50
N SER A 388 11.99 -18.81 -18.11
CA SER A 388 12.45 -19.15 -19.45
C SER A 388 11.37 -19.03 -20.54
N PRO A 389 10.66 -17.88 -20.65
CA PRO A 389 9.70 -17.69 -21.72
C PRO A 389 10.40 -17.72 -23.07
N LYS A 390 9.75 -18.23 -24.12
CA LYS A 390 10.28 -18.16 -25.47
C LYS A 390 10.37 -16.70 -25.93
N ARG A 391 9.34 -15.89 -25.60
CA ARG A 391 9.32 -14.46 -25.85
C ARG A 391 8.66 -13.74 -24.67
N LEU A 392 9.30 -12.68 -24.21
CA LEU A 392 8.80 -11.79 -23.16
C LEU A 392 8.26 -10.51 -23.79
N VAL A 393 6.95 -10.34 -23.78
CA VAL A 393 6.24 -9.15 -24.30
C VAL A 393 5.88 -8.23 -23.14
N CYS A 394 6.19 -6.94 -23.26
CA CYS A 394 5.87 -5.95 -22.25
C CYS A 394 4.93 -4.88 -22.81
N VAL A 395 3.70 -4.80 -22.28
CA VAL A 395 2.70 -3.79 -22.64
C VAL A 395 2.70 -2.70 -21.58
N PHE A 396 3.10 -1.48 -21.94
CA PHE A 396 3.23 -0.39 -20.97
C PHE A 396 3.13 1.01 -21.57
N GLY A 397 2.85 1.96 -20.70
CA GLY A 397 2.91 3.39 -20.96
C GLY A 397 3.41 4.14 -19.74
N CYS A 398 3.31 5.47 -19.77
CA CYS A 398 3.63 6.34 -18.64
C CYS A 398 2.54 7.36 -18.39
N GLY A 399 2.34 7.71 -17.13
CA GLY A 399 1.39 8.76 -16.76
C GLY A 399 1.84 10.14 -17.22
N GLY A 400 0.90 10.94 -17.70
CA GLY A 400 1.09 12.35 -18.02
C GLY A 400 1.27 13.22 -16.76
N ASN A 401 1.77 14.44 -16.93
CA ASN A 401 2.07 15.40 -15.84
C ASN A 401 2.97 14.79 -14.75
N ARG A 402 3.94 13.96 -15.18
CA ARG A 402 4.99 13.36 -14.37
C ARG A 402 6.36 13.65 -14.97
N SER A 403 7.44 13.38 -14.21
CA SER A 403 8.79 13.54 -14.72
C SER A 403 9.00 12.76 -16.01
N LYS A 404 9.56 13.41 -17.05
CA LYS A 404 9.92 12.79 -18.31
C LYS A 404 11.01 11.73 -18.15
N ASP A 405 11.88 11.85 -17.14
CA ASP A 405 12.93 10.86 -16.86
C ASP A 405 12.37 9.46 -16.65
N ARG A 406 11.14 9.36 -16.12
CA ARG A 406 10.44 8.08 -15.99
C ARG A 406 10.16 7.45 -17.35
N ARG A 407 9.75 8.24 -18.36
CA ARG A 407 9.48 7.76 -19.73
C ARG A 407 10.75 7.21 -20.36
N TYR A 408 11.84 7.96 -20.21
CA TYR A 408 13.12 7.59 -20.77
C TYR A 408 13.70 6.35 -20.11
N SER A 409 13.70 6.29 -18.79
CA SER A 409 14.24 5.15 -18.04
C SER A 409 13.41 3.87 -18.23
N MET A 410 12.07 3.96 -18.25
CA MET A 410 11.22 2.80 -18.54
C MET A 410 11.36 2.33 -19.99
N GLY A 411 11.47 3.25 -20.95
CA GLY A 411 11.73 2.92 -22.36
C GLY A 411 13.04 2.17 -22.53
N GLU A 412 14.12 2.64 -21.90
CA GLU A 412 15.42 1.98 -21.92
C GLU A 412 15.37 0.59 -21.28
N SER A 413 14.76 0.46 -20.09
CA SER A 413 14.63 -0.82 -19.40
C SER A 413 13.80 -1.83 -20.21
N GLY A 414 12.68 -1.38 -20.79
CA GLY A 414 11.85 -2.22 -21.67
C GLY A 414 12.62 -2.68 -22.91
N GLY A 415 13.24 -1.75 -23.62
CA GLY A 415 14.03 -2.05 -24.83
C GLY A 415 15.19 -3.01 -24.60
N ARG A 416 15.81 -2.96 -23.43
CA ARG A 416 16.92 -3.85 -23.06
C ARG A 416 16.46 -5.23 -22.61
N MET A 417 15.30 -5.37 -21.96
CA MET A 417 14.93 -6.58 -21.22
C MET A 417 13.76 -7.35 -21.81
N ALA A 418 12.87 -6.70 -22.57
CA ALA A 418 11.78 -7.36 -23.27
C ALA A 418 12.16 -7.73 -24.70
N ASP A 419 11.58 -8.80 -25.27
CA ASP A 419 11.75 -9.16 -26.67
C ASP A 419 10.86 -8.30 -27.57
N LEU A 420 9.74 -7.78 -27.02
CA LEU A 420 8.85 -6.84 -27.69
C LEU A 420 8.20 -5.89 -26.67
N CYS A 421 8.32 -4.60 -26.90
CA CYS A 421 7.60 -3.57 -26.18
C CYS A 421 6.35 -3.15 -26.97
N ILE A 422 5.16 -3.20 -26.35
CA ILE A 422 3.95 -2.59 -26.91
C ILE A 422 3.68 -1.33 -26.10
N LEU A 423 3.93 -0.18 -26.74
CA LEU A 423 3.82 1.13 -26.12
C LEU A 423 2.40 1.65 -26.26
N THR A 424 1.76 1.98 -25.13
CA THR A 424 0.35 2.34 -25.10
C THR A 424 0.04 3.42 -24.04
N ALA A 425 -1.20 3.91 -24.02
CA ALA A 425 -1.63 4.87 -23.00
C ALA A 425 -1.63 4.26 -21.60
N ASP A 426 -1.28 5.09 -20.66
CA ASP A 426 -1.61 4.98 -19.23
C ASP A 426 -2.57 6.13 -18.88
N ASN A 427 -2.55 6.71 -17.70
CA ASN A 427 -3.27 7.92 -17.34
C ASN A 427 -2.58 9.16 -17.97
N SER A 428 -2.99 9.56 -19.18
CA SER A 428 -2.35 10.67 -19.90
C SER A 428 -2.62 12.04 -19.27
N ARG A 429 -3.66 12.12 -18.44
CA ARG A 429 -4.12 13.36 -17.76
C ARG A 429 -4.32 14.50 -18.77
N TYR A 430 -3.48 15.54 -18.72
CA TYR A 430 -3.58 16.71 -19.60
C TYR A 430 -2.56 16.72 -20.74
N GLU A 431 -1.76 15.64 -20.90
CA GLU A 431 -0.81 15.51 -22.00
C GLU A 431 -1.39 14.64 -23.13
N LYS A 432 -0.94 14.86 -24.36
CA LYS A 432 -1.29 14.02 -25.48
C LYS A 432 -0.59 12.66 -25.36
N VAL A 433 -1.33 11.60 -25.62
CA VAL A 433 -0.80 10.23 -25.56
C VAL A 433 0.38 10.06 -26.51
N GLU A 434 0.27 10.61 -27.73
CA GLU A 434 1.29 10.50 -28.78
C GLU A 434 2.62 11.10 -28.34
N ASP A 435 2.63 12.23 -27.62
CA ASP A 435 3.84 12.88 -27.12
C ASP A 435 4.53 12.02 -26.05
N ILE A 436 3.72 11.38 -25.18
CA ILE A 436 4.24 10.46 -24.15
C ILE A 436 4.87 9.24 -24.80
N LEU A 437 4.17 8.65 -25.79
CA LEU A 437 4.65 7.46 -26.50
C LEU A 437 5.91 7.76 -27.31
N GLU A 438 6.02 8.94 -27.91
CA GLU A 438 7.21 9.36 -28.64
C GLU A 438 8.44 9.51 -27.74
N ASP A 439 8.25 10.03 -26.50
CA ASP A 439 9.33 10.09 -25.51
C ASP A 439 9.82 8.67 -25.13
N ILE A 440 8.89 7.71 -24.92
CA ILE A 440 9.23 6.32 -24.57
C ILE A 440 9.90 5.63 -25.76
N ARG A 441 9.34 5.78 -26.99
CA ARG A 441 9.83 5.16 -28.22
C ARG A 441 11.31 5.45 -28.46
N LYS A 442 11.70 6.74 -28.34
CA LYS A 442 13.10 7.16 -28.53
C LYS A 442 14.07 6.40 -27.62
N SER A 443 13.65 6.10 -26.40
CA SER A 443 14.48 5.38 -25.43
C SER A 443 14.52 3.88 -25.71
N VAL A 444 13.42 3.29 -26.16
CA VAL A 444 13.40 1.88 -26.61
C VAL A 444 14.32 1.69 -27.81
N GLU A 445 14.26 2.60 -28.81
CA GLU A 445 15.15 2.56 -29.99
C GLU A 445 16.63 2.73 -29.63
N LYS A 446 16.94 3.66 -28.71
CA LYS A 446 18.29 3.86 -28.22
C LYS A 446 18.84 2.60 -27.52
N ALA A 447 17.98 1.82 -26.88
CA ALA A 447 18.31 0.54 -26.28
C ALA A 447 18.29 -0.64 -27.29
N HIS A 448 18.08 -0.37 -28.59
CA HIS A 448 17.95 -1.36 -29.66
C HIS A 448 16.80 -2.36 -29.45
N GLY A 449 15.76 -1.99 -28.69
CA GLY A 449 14.60 -2.82 -28.42
C GLY A 449 13.59 -2.84 -29.56
N ALA A 450 12.94 -3.98 -29.77
CA ALA A 450 11.79 -4.07 -30.67
C ALA A 450 10.55 -3.46 -30.01
N TYR A 451 9.79 -2.68 -30.79
CA TYR A 451 8.57 -2.07 -30.27
C TYR A 451 7.44 -1.99 -31.29
N MET A 452 6.23 -1.77 -30.76
CA MET A 452 5.04 -1.42 -31.52
C MET A 452 4.31 -0.28 -30.78
N LEU A 453 3.76 0.68 -31.53
CA LEU A 453 2.94 1.77 -30.99
C LEU A 453 1.46 1.45 -31.22
N ILE A 454 0.72 1.29 -30.14
CA ILE A 454 -0.74 1.13 -30.16
C ILE A 454 -1.30 2.05 -29.06
N PRO A 455 -1.71 3.29 -29.43
CA PRO A 455 -2.10 4.29 -28.43
C PRO A 455 -3.28 3.88 -27.56
N ASP A 456 -4.27 3.18 -28.11
CA ASP A 456 -5.39 2.64 -27.34
C ASP A 456 -4.95 1.42 -26.52
N ARG A 457 -5.10 1.52 -25.16
CA ARG A 457 -4.63 0.48 -24.26
C ARG A 457 -5.43 -0.82 -24.40
N ARG A 458 -6.72 -0.74 -24.67
CA ARG A 458 -7.56 -1.92 -24.91
C ARG A 458 -7.09 -2.65 -26.16
N GLU A 459 -6.84 -1.92 -27.24
CA GLU A 459 -6.32 -2.49 -28.49
C GLU A 459 -4.91 -3.07 -28.28
N ALA A 460 -4.05 -2.40 -27.54
CA ALA A 460 -2.69 -2.88 -27.24
C ALA A 460 -2.70 -4.23 -26.49
N ILE A 461 -3.52 -4.33 -25.45
CA ILE A 461 -3.70 -5.59 -24.69
C ILE A 461 -4.28 -6.67 -25.59
N ALA A 462 -5.35 -6.36 -26.33
CA ALA A 462 -5.99 -7.32 -27.24
C ALA A 462 -5.03 -7.77 -28.35
N TYR A 463 -4.22 -6.85 -28.90
CA TYR A 463 -3.19 -7.17 -29.90
C TYR A 463 -2.15 -8.14 -29.34
N SER A 464 -1.61 -7.87 -28.14
CA SER A 464 -0.60 -8.73 -27.52
C SER A 464 -1.08 -10.18 -27.33
N ILE A 465 -2.35 -10.36 -26.95
CA ILE A 465 -2.97 -11.65 -26.71
C ILE A 465 -3.28 -12.38 -28.03
N ARG A 466 -3.85 -11.67 -29.02
CA ARG A 466 -4.22 -12.26 -30.31
C ARG A 466 -3.01 -12.71 -31.11
N ASN A 467 -1.90 -11.99 -31.00
CA ASN A 467 -0.64 -12.28 -31.69
C ASN A 467 0.39 -13.00 -30.82
N ALA A 468 -0.05 -13.57 -29.69
CA ALA A 468 0.81 -14.40 -28.85
C ALA A 468 1.26 -15.66 -29.59
N GLU A 469 2.50 -16.06 -29.38
CA GLU A 469 3.10 -17.29 -29.87
C GLU A 469 3.19 -18.33 -28.74
N GLU A 470 3.47 -19.58 -29.11
CA GLU A 470 3.59 -20.64 -28.10
C GLU A 470 4.79 -20.39 -27.16
N GLY A 471 4.53 -20.33 -25.87
CA GLY A 471 5.53 -20.09 -24.83
C GLY A 471 5.74 -18.60 -24.53
N ASP A 472 4.90 -17.72 -25.05
CA ASP A 472 4.95 -16.28 -24.71
C ASP A 472 4.60 -16.01 -23.25
N MET A 473 5.27 -15.00 -22.71
CA MET A 473 4.89 -14.37 -21.43
C MET A 473 4.63 -12.88 -21.67
N ILE A 474 3.40 -12.45 -21.40
CA ILE A 474 2.91 -11.10 -21.66
C ILE A 474 2.71 -10.39 -20.32
N ALA A 475 3.49 -9.35 -20.08
CA ALA A 475 3.37 -8.49 -18.91
C ALA A 475 2.66 -7.19 -19.27
N VAL A 476 1.46 -6.97 -18.74
CA VAL A 476 0.71 -5.71 -18.83
C VAL A 476 0.98 -4.92 -17.57
N ILE A 477 1.69 -3.79 -17.68
CA ILE A 477 2.21 -3.08 -16.52
C ILE A 477 1.83 -1.60 -16.49
N GLY A 478 1.98 -0.99 -15.30
CA GLY A 478 1.73 0.41 -15.03
C GLY A 478 0.52 0.64 -14.14
N LYS A 479 -0.64 0.14 -14.52
CA LYS A 479 -1.91 0.37 -13.82
C LYS A 479 -2.18 -0.63 -12.68
N GLY A 480 -1.78 -1.89 -12.86
CA GLY A 480 -2.01 -2.92 -11.85
C GLY A 480 -3.49 -3.03 -11.46
N HIS A 481 -3.80 -2.65 -10.21
CA HIS A 481 -5.15 -2.68 -9.63
C HIS A 481 -5.99 -1.43 -9.92
N GLU A 482 -5.46 -0.41 -10.62
CA GLU A 482 -6.23 0.79 -10.96
C GLU A 482 -7.36 0.45 -11.92
N ASP A 483 -8.58 0.78 -11.54
CA ASP A 483 -9.82 0.50 -12.26
C ASP A 483 -10.33 1.68 -13.11
N TYR A 484 -9.46 2.65 -13.38
CA TYR A 484 -9.78 3.84 -14.18
C TYR A 484 -8.67 4.22 -15.14
N GLN A 485 -9.03 4.92 -16.21
CA GLN A 485 -8.13 5.69 -17.06
C GLN A 485 -8.48 7.17 -16.97
N GLU A 486 -7.46 8.02 -16.77
CA GLU A 486 -7.64 9.47 -16.60
C GLU A 486 -7.14 10.22 -17.84
N VAL A 487 -8.06 10.91 -18.53
CA VAL A 487 -7.80 11.75 -19.71
C VAL A 487 -8.47 13.10 -19.51
N ASN A 488 -7.73 14.19 -19.63
CA ASN A 488 -8.21 15.57 -19.44
C ASN A 488 -8.99 15.77 -18.11
N GLY A 489 -8.52 15.13 -17.02
CA GLY A 489 -9.15 15.20 -15.70
C GLY A 489 -10.42 14.36 -15.54
N VAL A 490 -10.85 13.67 -16.59
CA VAL A 490 -12.00 12.76 -16.54
C VAL A 490 -11.51 11.33 -16.32
N ARG A 491 -12.05 10.65 -15.32
CA ARG A 491 -11.79 9.24 -15.05
C ARG A 491 -12.92 8.40 -15.60
N THR A 492 -12.56 7.45 -16.45
CA THR A 492 -13.46 6.42 -16.99
C THR A 492 -13.03 5.05 -16.47
N HIS A 493 -13.98 4.15 -16.28
CA HIS A 493 -13.68 2.78 -15.87
C HIS A 493 -12.78 2.08 -16.89
N PHE A 494 -11.68 1.50 -16.42
CA PHE A 494 -10.74 0.74 -17.24
C PHE A 494 -9.88 -0.14 -16.33
N LEU A 495 -10.02 -1.45 -16.43
CA LEU A 495 -9.24 -2.42 -15.68
C LEU A 495 -8.52 -3.38 -16.64
N ASP A 496 -7.19 -3.42 -16.58
CA ASP A 496 -6.36 -4.27 -17.47
C ASP A 496 -6.81 -5.74 -17.45
N ARG A 497 -7.13 -6.26 -16.28
CA ARG A 497 -7.61 -7.63 -16.09
C ARG A 497 -8.88 -7.92 -16.88
N GLU A 498 -9.88 -7.05 -16.83
CA GLU A 498 -11.13 -7.22 -17.55
C GLU A 498 -10.90 -7.29 -19.06
N VAL A 499 -10.05 -6.42 -19.60
CA VAL A 499 -9.69 -6.43 -21.02
C VAL A 499 -9.01 -7.73 -21.44
N ILE A 500 -8.14 -8.28 -20.59
CA ILE A 500 -7.50 -9.58 -20.83
C ILE A 500 -8.55 -10.69 -20.85
N GLU A 501 -9.43 -10.75 -19.83
CA GLU A 501 -10.48 -11.77 -19.71
C GLU A 501 -11.46 -11.72 -20.89
N GLU A 502 -11.94 -10.52 -21.26
CA GLU A 502 -12.80 -10.31 -22.44
C GLU A 502 -12.13 -10.77 -23.74
N THR A 503 -10.84 -10.46 -23.92
CA THR A 503 -10.09 -10.85 -25.13
C THR A 503 -9.93 -12.36 -25.21
N ILE A 504 -9.60 -13.02 -24.10
CA ILE A 504 -9.50 -14.49 -24.03
C ILE A 504 -10.84 -15.14 -24.32
N GLU A 505 -11.93 -14.61 -23.74
CA GLU A 505 -13.28 -15.14 -24.01
C GLU A 505 -13.68 -15.00 -25.49
N ALA A 506 -13.35 -13.86 -26.12
CA ALA A 506 -13.57 -13.64 -27.54
C ALA A 506 -12.84 -14.68 -28.41
N LEU A 507 -11.55 -14.94 -28.11
CA LEU A 507 -10.76 -15.96 -28.81
C LEU A 507 -11.36 -17.37 -28.66
N ARG A 508 -11.84 -17.74 -27.48
CA ARG A 508 -12.51 -19.01 -27.23
C ARG A 508 -13.80 -19.15 -28.07
N LYS A 509 -14.60 -18.08 -28.13
CA LYS A 509 -15.81 -18.06 -28.98
C LYS A 509 -15.50 -18.16 -30.47
N GLU A 510 -14.36 -17.63 -30.92
CA GLU A 510 -13.86 -17.73 -32.29
C GLU A 510 -13.21 -19.11 -32.58
N GLY A 511 -13.12 -20.02 -31.62
CA GLY A 511 -12.44 -21.31 -31.75
C GLY A 511 -10.93 -21.21 -31.93
N LYS A 512 -10.34 -20.08 -31.58
CA LYS A 512 -8.90 -19.84 -31.66
C LYS A 512 -8.16 -20.33 -30.39
N PRO A 513 -6.94 -20.83 -30.55
CA PRO A 513 -6.15 -21.25 -29.37
C PRO A 513 -5.86 -20.03 -28.47
N CYS A 514 -6.06 -20.18 -27.17
CA CYS A 514 -5.80 -19.16 -26.17
C CYS A 514 -5.14 -19.78 -24.91
#